data_802bf6b16d53df9a6db5b8fc28075e34
#
_entry.id   802bf6b16d53df9a6db5b8fc28075e34
#
_cell.length_a   1.000
_cell.length_b   1.000
_cell.length_c   1.000
_cell.angle_alpha   90.00
_cell.angle_beta   90.00
_cell.angle_gamma   90.00
#
_symmetry.space_group_name_H-M   'P 1'
#
loop_
_entity.id
_entity.type
_entity.pdbx_description
1 polymer ?
#
loop_
_entity_poly.entity_id
_entity_poly.type
_entity_poly.pdbx_seq_one_letter_code
_entity_poly.pdbx_strand_id
1 'polypeptide(L)'
;MNRKSLTRALAALLVAGGFMLAACTPEQHAAVMAHVRAQDAIRAADRFSGAISDAGLARLRACESGGNYGAVSSNGLYRGAYQFHRTTWNSVAAKYYPHLRGVDPAAAAPFDQDRMTRALWATGGPQNWPVCSRRV
;
A
#
# COMPACT_ATOMS: atom_id res chain seq x y z
N MET A 1 35.17 59.56 13.39
CA MET A 1 34.61 58.25 12.92
C MET A 1 33.11 58.26 13.07
N ASN A 2 32.39 58.17 11.97
CA ASN A 2 31.02 58.63 11.79
C ASN A 2 30.00 57.52 12.12
N ARG A 3 29.20 57.74 13.15
CA ARG A 3 28.18 56.82 13.67
C ARG A 3 26.93 56.62 12.77
N LYS A 4 27.00 57.05 11.51
CA LYS A 4 25.85 57.04 10.59
C LYS A 4 25.85 55.94 9.54
N SER A 5 26.79 54.98 9.63
CA SER A 5 26.94 53.93 8.61
C SER A 5 26.42 52.54 9.02
N LEU A 6 25.93 52.37 10.24
CA LEU A 6 25.51 51.04 10.76
C LEU A 6 24.01 50.79 10.77
N THR A 7 23.21 51.73 10.32
CA THR A 7 21.72 51.60 10.36
C THR A 7 21.08 51.31 9.02
N ARG A 8 21.84 50.96 7.98
CA ARG A 8 21.31 50.63 6.64
C ARG A 8 21.46 49.18 6.22
N ALA A 9 21.96 48.28 7.05
CA ALA A 9 22.22 46.89 6.71
C ALA A 9 21.26 45.88 7.36
N LEU A 10 20.21 46.32 8.07
CA LEU A 10 19.27 45.44 8.80
C LEU A 10 17.83 45.47 8.28
N ALA A 11 17.61 46.02 7.10
CA ALA A 11 16.24 46.14 6.54
C ALA A 11 15.99 45.31 5.29
N ALA A 12 16.74 44.23 5.04
CA ALA A 12 16.58 43.45 3.80
C ALA A 12 16.54 41.92 4.01
N LEU A 13 15.98 41.45 5.13
CA LEU A 13 15.85 39.99 5.41
C LEU A 13 14.46 39.63 5.97
N LEU A 14 13.43 40.31 5.50
CA LEU A 14 12.05 39.92 5.76
C LEU A 14 11.26 39.80 4.44
N VAL A 15 11.72 38.87 3.55
CA VAL A 15 10.92 38.51 2.40
C VAL A 15 10.97 37.02 2.22
N ALA A 16 9.77 36.46 2.23
CA ALA A 16 9.38 35.18 1.67
C ALA A 16 9.71 33.92 2.47
N GLY A 17 9.18 33.82 3.66
CA GLY A 17 8.64 32.56 4.13
C GLY A 17 7.31 32.26 3.44
N GLY A 18 7.24 32.37 2.12
CA GLY A 18 6.12 31.88 1.35
C GLY A 18 6.14 30.36 1.43
N PHE A 19 5.23 29.77 2.18
CA PHE A 19 4.82 28.38 2.00
C PHE A 19 4.40 28.25 0.53
N MET A 20 5.33 27.83 -0.32
CA MET A 20 5.00 27.26 -1.61
C MET A 20 4.23 25.99 -1.33
N LEU A 21 2.92 26.06 -1.32
CA LEU A 21 2.07 24.92 -1.65
C LEU A 21 2.53 24.51 -3.06
N ALA A 22 3.41 23.52 -3.12
CA ALA A 22 3.85 22.96 -4.38
C ALA A 22 2.63 22.28 -5.00
N ALA A 23 1.86 23.05 -5.77
CA ALA A 23 0.85 22.48 -6.65
C ALA A 23 1.59 21.51 -7.57
N CYS A 24 1.17 20.26 -7.60
CA CYS A 24 1.73 19.26 -8.51
C CYS A 24 1.76 19.85 -9.92
N THR A 25 2.91 19.80 -10.57
CA THR A 25 3.01 20.25 -11.96
C THR A 25 2.11 19.37 -12.84
N PRO A 26 1.63 19.87 -13.99
CA PRO A 26 0.87 19.05 -14.93
C PRO A 26 1.58 17.75 -15.32
N GLU A 27 2.90 17.76 -15.42
CA GLU A 27 3.72 16.56 -15.67
C GLU A 27 3.67 15.56 -14.52
N GLN A 28 3.79 16.02 -13.27
CA GLN A 28 3.68 15.17 -12.09
C GLN A 28 2.28 14.54 -12.00
N HIS A 29 1.25 15.33 -12.27
CA HIS A 29 -0.13 14.82 -12.32
C HIS A 29 -0.30 13.78 -13.44
N ALA A 30 0.22 14.02 -14.64
CA ALA A 30 0.16 13.09 -15.76
C ALA A 30 0.91 11.78 -15.43
N ALA A 31 2.09 11.85 -14.81
CA ALA A 31 2.85 10.68 -14.40
C ALA A 31 2.10 9.84 -13.34
N VAL A 32 1.49 10.49 -12.36
CA VAL A 32 0.66 9.80 -11.35
C VAL A 32 -0.53 9.12 -12.00
N MET A 33 -1.23 9.80 -12.91
CA MET A 33 -2.38 9.23 -13.61
C MET A 33 -1.99 8.08 -14.55
N ALA A 34 -0.83 8.14 -15.18
CA ALA A 34 -0.31 7.03 -15.98
C ALA A 34 0.02 5.82 -15.11
N HIS A 35 0.61 6.04 -13.93
CA HIS A 35 0.88 4.98 -12.97
C HIS A 35 -0.42 4.32 -12.46
N VAL A 36 -1.42 5.11 -12.09
CA VAL A 36 -2.73 4.60 -11.65
C VAL A 36 -3.38 3.76 -12.74
N ARG A 37 -3.41 4.23 -14.00
CA ARG A 37 -3.96 3.46 -15.14
C ARG A 37 -3.22 2.14 -15.36
N ALA A 38 -1.89 2.13 -15.24
CA ALA A 38 -1.10 0.91 -15.37
C ALA A 38 -1.44 -0.10 -14.26
N GLN A 39 -1.60 0.36 -13.03
CA GLN A 39 -2.02 -0.49 -11.90
C GLN A 39 -3.44 -1.05 -12.11
N ASP A 40 -4.37 -0.24 -12.58
CA ASP A 40 -5.73 -0.67 -12.87
C ASP A 40 -5.77 -1.71 -14.01
N ALA A 41 -4.95 -1.54 -15.05
CA ALA A 41 -4.82 -2.52 -16.13
C ALA A 41 -4.25 -3.86 -15.63
N ILE A 42 -3.22 -3.83 -14.77
CA ILE A 42 -2.65 -5.04 -14.14
C ILE A 42 -3.71 -5.71 -13.25
N ARG A 43 -4.48 -4.94 -12.50
CA ARG A 43 -5.55 -5.46 -11.64
C ARG A 43 -6.66 -6.11 -12.48
N ALA A 44 -7.08 -5.46 -13.56
CA ALA A 44 -8.10 -5.99 -14.47
C ALA A 44 -7.64 -7.27 -15.20
N ALA A 45 -6.34 -7.38 -15.48
CA ALA A 45 -5.74 -8.56 -16.08
C ALA A 45 -5.50 -9.72 -15.08
N ASP A 46 -5.62 -9.48 -13.77
CA ASP A 46 -5.45 -10.52 -12.76
C ASP A 46 -6.64 -11.50 -12.83
N ARG A 47 -6.31 -12.77 -13.09
CA ARG A 47 -7.28 -13.86 -13.24
C ARG A 47 -8.22 -14.07 -12.04
N PHE A 48 -7.83 -13.56 -10.87
CA PHE A 48 -8.59 -13.68 -9.62
C PHE A 48 -9.29 -12.37 -9.21
N SER A 49 -9.27 -11.34 -10.07
CA SER A 49 -9.81 -10.00 -9.74
C SER A 49 -11.28 -10.04 -9.30
N GLY A 50 -12.07 -10.98 -9.80
CA GLY A 50 -13.48 -11.16 -9.42
C GLY A 50 -13.75 -12.06 -8.21
N ALA A 51 -12.73 -12.68 -7.60
CA ALA A 51 -12.92 -13.67 -6.53
C ALA A 51 -13.48 -13.07 -5.23
N ILE A 52 -13.09 -11.83 -4.93
CA ILE A 52 -13.57 -11.04 -3.81
C ILE A 52 -13.52 -9.55 -4.20
N SER A 53 -14.58 -8.81 -3.91
CA SER A 53 -14.66 -7.38 -4.23
C SER A 53 -13.65 -6.54 -3.44
N ASP A 54 -13.33 -5.34 -3.92
CA ASP A 54 -12.48 -4.40 -3.18
C ASP A 54 -13.07 -4.03 -1.80
N ALA A 55 -14.39 -3.91 -1.72
CA ALA A 55 -15.10 -3.71 -0.45
C ALA A 55 -14.97 -4.93 0.47
N GLY A 56 -15.03 -6.15 -0.08
CA GLY A 56 -14.78 -7.39 0.65
C GLY A 56 -13.36 -7.46 1.20
N LEU A 57 -12.35 -7.17 0.37
CA LEU A 57 -10.96 -7.07 0.80
C LEU A 57 -10.79 -6.03 1.93
N ALA A 58 -11.43 -4.86 1.81
CA ALA A 58 -11.36 -3.83 2.83
C ALA A 58 -11.90 -4.31 4.19
N ARG A 59 -13.05 -5.02 4.18
CA ARG A 59 -13.62 -5.61 5.41
C ARG A 59 -12.73 -6.71 5.99
N LEU A 60 -12.17 -7.56 5.12
CA LEU A 60 -11.30 -8.65 5.56
C LEU A 60 -10.04 -8.11 6.24
N ARG A 61 -9.28 -7.20 5.60
CA ARG A 61 -8.07 -6.64 6.20
C ARG A 61 -8.34 -5.78 7.43
N ALA A 62 -9.47 -5.05 7.47
CA ALA A 62 -9.87 -4.31 8.66
C ALA A 62 -10.08 -5.25 9.86
N CYS A 63 -10.66 -6.43 9.63
CA CYS A 63 -10.86 -7.45 10.66
C CYS A 63 -9.55 -8.12 11.08
N GLU A 64 -8.66 -8.47 10.13
CA GLU A 64 -7.43 -9.23 10.39
C GLU A 64 -6.31 -8.38 11.03
N SER A 65 -6.19 -7.13 10.64
CA SER A 65 -5.04 -6.29 11.03
C SER A 65 -5.38 -4.82 11.30
N GLY A 66 -6.67 -4.45 11.33
CA GLY A 66 -7.05 -3.04 11.33
C GLY A 66 -6.70 -2.30 10.03
N GLY A 67 -6.45 -3.03 8.95
CA GLY A 67 -6.06 -2.46 7.65
C GLY A 67 -4.57 -2.20 7.48
N ASN A 68 -3.72 -2.63 8.41
CA ASN A 68 -2.29 -2.39 8.39
C ASN A 68 -1.56 -3.42 7.51
N TYR A 69 -1.05 -2.98 6.36
CA TYR A 69 -0.28 -3.83 5.43
C TYR A 69 1.08 -4.27 5.99
N GLY A 70 1.65 -3.54 6.94
CA GLY A 70 2.90 -3.91 7.63
C GLY A 70 2.69 -4.73 8.91
N ALA A 71 1.47 -5.18 9.20
CA ALA A 71 1.16 -5.87 10.45
C ALA A 71 1.94 -7.18 10.60
N VAL A 72 2.36 -7.43 11.83
CA VAL A 72 2.95 -8.69 12.28
C VAL A 72 2.29 -9.08 13.58
N SER A 73 1.77 -10.31 13.66
CA SER A 73 1.17 -10.83 14.89
C SER A 73 2.21 -10.91 16.03
N SER A 74 1.76 -10.92 17.27
CA SER A 74 2.64 -10.96 18.46
C SER A 74 3.61 -12.14 18.49
N ASN A 75 3.20 -13.27 17.89
CA ASN A 75 4.05 -14.48 17.77
C ASN A 75 4.88 -14.50 16.46
N GLY A 76 4.78 -13.46 15.61
CA GLY A 76 5.51 -13.32 14.35
C GLY A 76 5.08 -14.24 13.21
N LEU A 77 4.07 -15.10 13.43
CA LEU A 77 3.65 -16.13 12.46
C LEU A 77 2.76 -15.58 11.33
N TYR A 78 1.88 -14.61 11.66
CA TYR A 78 0.92 -14.04 10.72
C TYR A 78 1.34 -12.63 10.32
N ARG A 79 1.29 -12.33 9.02
CA ARG A 79 1.95 -11.15 8.46
C ARG A 79 1.12 -10.49 7.39
N GLY A 80 1.24 -9.14 7.32
CA GLY A 80 0.54 -8.31 6.36
C GLY A 80 -0.90 -8.02 6.72
N ALA A 81 -1.59 -7.28 5.86
CA ALA A 81 -2.96 -6.82 6.10
C ALA A 81 -3.96 -7.97 6.30
N TYR A 82 -3.68 -9.12 5.69
CA TYR A 82 -4.54 -10.31 5.70
C TYR A 82 -4.00 -11.45 6.57
N GLN A 83 -2.98 -11.19 7.37
CA GLN A 83 -2.39 -12.13 8.33
C GLN A 83 -2.02 -13.48 7.69
N PHE A 84 -1.28 -13.44 6.58
CA PHE A 84 -0.77 -14.64 5.94
C PHE A 84 0.27 -15.35 6.78
N HIS A 85 0.16 -16.68 6.90
CA HIS A 85 1.28 -17.51 7.28
C HIS A 85 2.27 -17.61 6.12
N ARG A 86 3.60 -17.55 6.37
CA ARG A 86 4.63 -17.55 5.31
C ARG A 86 4.55 -18.78 4.39
N THR A 87 4.20 -19.94 4.93
CA THR A 87 4.05 -21.16 4.14
C THR A 87 2.91 -21.04 3.15
N THR A 88 1.75 -20.53 3.60
CA THR A 88 0.57 -20.28 2.75
C THR A 88 0.89 -19.26 1.66
N TRP A 89 1.54 -18.15 2.04
CA TRP A 89 2.00 -17.15 1.08
C TRP A 89 2.89 -17.77 0.00
N ASN A 90 3.93 -18.51 0.39
CA ASN A 90 4.85 -19.12 -0.54
C ASN A 90 4.20 -20.16 -1.45
N SER A 91 3.22 -20.91 -0.97
CA SER A 91 2.47 -21.88 -1.77
C SER A 91 1.62 -21.18 -2.84
N VAL A 92 0.92 -20.11 -2.49
CA VAL A 92 0.13 -19.29 -3.44
C VAL A 92 1.07 -18.60 -4.43
N ALA A 93 2.17 -18.01 -3.94
CA ALA A 93 3.15 -17.34 -4.77
C ALA A 93 3.78 -18.30 -5.79
N ALA A 94 4.24 -19.46 -5.35
CA ALA A 94 4.86 -20.45 -6.23
C ALA A 94 3.96 -20.85 -7.40
N LYS A 95 2.65 -20.89 -7.16
CA LYS A 95 1.68 -21.33 -8.16
C LYS A 95 1.19 -20.22 -9.09
N TYR A 96 1.02 -19.00 -8.58
CA TYR A 96 0.32 -17.94 -9.31
C TYR A 96 1.15 -16.66 -9.52
N TYR A 97 2.08 -16.36 -8.61
CA TYR A 97 2.88 -15.14 -8.61
C TYR A 97 4.34 -15.42 -8.21
N PRO A 98 5.13 -16.17 -9.04
CA PRO A 98 6.45 -16.71 -8.64
C PRO A 98 7.43 -15.64 -8.13
N HIS A 99 7.33 -14.39 -8.60
CA HIS A 99 8.15 -13.26 -8.15
C HIS A 99 7.89 -12.83 -6.69
N LEU A 100 6.79 -13.28 -6.09
CA LEU A 100 6.47 -13.02 -4.67
C LEU A 100 6.90 -14.15 -3.74
N ARG A 101 7.44 -15.25 -4.29
CA ARG A 101 7.93 -16.37 -3.48
C ARG A 101 9.12 -15.91 -2.63
N GLY A 102 9.06 -16.17 -1.33
CA GLY A 102 10.08 -15.75 -0.36
C GLY A 102 9.95 -14.30 0.11
N VAL A 103 9.12 -13.49 -0.52
CA VAL A 103 8.81 -12.14 -0.03
C VAL A 103 8.05 -12.24 1.28
N ASP A 104 8.42 -11.42 2.26
CA ASP A 104 7.67 -11.29 3.50
C ASP A 104 6.29 -10.65 3.23
N PRO A 105 5.18 -11.29 3.60
CA PRO A 105 3.85 -10.70 3.37
C PRO A 105 3.71 -9.28 3.93
N ALA A 106 4.32 -8.97 5.09
CA ALA A 106 4.26 -7.64 5.69
C ALA A 106 5.13 -6.59 4.96
N ALA A 107 6.07 -7.03 4.13
CA ALA A 107 6.91 -6.17 3.30
C ALA A 107 6.45 -6.08 1.84
N ALA A 108 5.51 -6.94 1.44
CA ALA A 108 4.95 -6.92 0.10
C ALA A 108 4.09 -5.66 -0.11
N ALA A 109 4.08 -5.15 -1.35
CA ALA A 109 3.26 -4.00 -1.70
C ALA A 109 1.76 -4.29 -1.42
N PRO A 110 0.96 -3.28 -1.05
CA PRO A 110 -0.48 -3.44 -0.82
C PRO A 110 -1.21 -4.18 -1.95
N PHE A 111 -0.93 -3.81 -3.18
CA PHE A 111 -1.48 -4.46 -4.36
C PHE A 111 -1.14 -5.96 -4.42
N ASP A 112 0.08 -6.34 -4.06
CA ASP A 112 0.51 -7.74 -4.05
C ASP A 112 -0.19 -8.54 -2.95
N GLN A 113 -0.40 -7.95 -1.78
CA GLN A 113 -1.15 -8.59 -0.70
C GLN A 113 -2.62 -8.78 -1.10
N ASP A 114 -3.24 -7.79 -1.74
CA ASP A 114 -4.63 -7.86 -2.22
C ASP A 114 -4.80 -8.99 -3.25
N ARG A 115 -3.96 -9.06 -4.28
CA ARG A 115 -4.06 -10.12 -5.31
C ARG A 115 -3.74 -11.52 -4.78
N MET A 116 -2.79 -11.65 -3.86
CA MET A 116 -2.51 -12.91 -3.18
C MET A 116 -3.72 -13.39 -2.38
N THR A 117 -4.42 -12.47 -1.72
CA THR A 117 -5.66 -12.76 -1.01
C THR A 117 -6.76 -13.20 -1.95
N ARG A 118 -6.94 -12.53 -3.10
CA ARG A 118 -7.90 -12.97 -4.13
C ARG A 118 -7.59 -14.37 -4.65
N ALA A 119 -6.31 -14.66 -4.91
CA ALA A 119 -5.89 -15.99 -5.39
C ALA A 119 -6.19 -17.08 -4.35
N LEU A 120 -5.83 -16.84 -3.09
CA LEU A 120 -6.12 -17.81 -2.01
C LEU A 120 -7.62 -17.96 -1.77
N TRP A 121 -8.38 -16.87 -1.83
CA TRP A 121 -9.85 -16.90 -1.69
C TRP A 121 -10.50 -17.77 -2.79
N ALA A 122 -10.07 -17.56 -4.05
CA ALA A 122 -10.59 -18.32 -5.19
C ALA A 122 -10.24 -19.81 -5.17
N THR A 123 -9.10 -20.17 -4.63
CA THR A 123 -8.53 -21.52 -4.79
C THR A 123 -8.49 -22.32 -3.49
N GLY A 124 -8.44 -21.67 -2.36
CA GLY A 124 -8.43 -22.29 -1.03
C GLY A 124 -9.68 -21.99 -0.21
N GLY A 125 -10.52 -21.05 -0.67
CA GLY A 125 -11.79 -20.68 -0.04
C GLY A 125 -11.65 -19.74 1.19
N PRO A 126 -12.81 -19.23 1.66
CA PRO A 126 -12.89 -18.30 2.78
C PRO A 126 -12.44 -18.90 4.13
N GLN A 127 -12.40 -20.23 4.25
CA GLN A 127 -11.97 -20.93 5.46
C GLN A 127 -10.53 -20.63 5.89
N ASN A 128 -9.71 -20.06 5.00
CA ASN A 128 -8.39 -19.56 5.37
C ASN A 128 -8.46 -18.37 6.35
N TRP A 129 -9.64 -17.74 6.47
CA TRP A 129 -9.94 -16.66 7.42
C TRP A 129 -11.22 -16.99 8.21
N PRO A 130 -11.17 -17.98 9.12
CA PRO A 130 -12.38 -18.60 9.70
C PRO A 130 -13.27 -17.64 10.48
N VAL A 131 -12.70 -16.54 11.01
CA VAL A 131 -13.43 -15.52 11.76
C VAL A 131 -13.83 -14.36 10.83
N CYS A 132 -12.86 -13.80 10.14
CA CYS A 132 -13.03 -12.55 9.39
C CYS A 132 -13.72 -12.73 8.04
N SER A 133 -13.69 -13.90 7.44
CA SER A 133 -14.40 -14.17 6.18
C SER A 133 -15.92 -13.99 6.29
N ARG A 134 -16.49 -14.12 7.49
CA ARG A 134 -17.92 -13.89 7.75
C ARG A 134 -18.36 -12.43 7.62
N ARG A 135 -17.40 -11.50 7.50
CA ARG A 135 -17.63 -10.07 7.36
C ARG A 135 -17.51 -9.58 5.90
N VAL A 136 -17.18 -10.48 4.98
CA VAL A 136 -16.94 -10.19 3.57
C VAL A 136 -18.22 -10.15 2.74
#